data_e3f778d34f0fa93e0afba21f488c75d0
#
_entry.id   e3f778d34f0fa93e0afba21f488c75d0
#
_cell.length_a   1.000
_cell.length_b   1.000
_cell.length_c   1.000
_cell.angle_alpha   90.00
_cell.angle_beta   90.00
_cell.angle_gamma   90.00
#
_symmetry.space_group_name_H-M   'P 1'
#
loop_
_entity.id
_entity.type
_entity.pdbx_description
1 polymer ?
#
loop_
_entity_poly.entity_id
_entity_poly.type
_entity_poly.pdbx_seq_one_letter_code
_entity_poly.pdbx_strand_id
1 'polypeptide(L)'
;SLFNADLGAIRLKWERHTEFSTYTLIAENNFDIPFKNSAVAAVSGDWLSALPGDVIAALHITVQESTIQDTDSDKVREFFDNNTLVGGLLGDNQACWGTDFVVHSDGFSRFLIRGQNLLATTLGRITQRIIDMETYRMMAMLALPNAQAARPQVAQMETHLSAILQGLADLDTVQSERELLKELTD
;
A
#
# COMPACT_ATOMS: atom_id res chain seq x y z
N SER A 1 -16.88 10.82 -4.94
CA SER A 1 -18.23 10.37 -4.50
C SER A 1 -18.10 9.41 -3.36
N LEU A 2 -19.00 9.47 -2.40
CA LEU A 2 -19.04 8.61 -1.20
C LEU A 2 -20.44 7.99 -1.09
N PHE A 3 -20.49 6.69 -0.78
CA PHE A 3 -21.73 5.96 -0.50
C PHE A 3 -21.52 5.05 0.71
N ASN A 4 -22.52 4.97 1.59
CA ASN A 4 -22.54 4.08 2.74
C ASN A 4 -23.84 3.28 2.74
N ALA A 5 -23.76 1.99 3.08
CA ALA A 5 -24.90 1.11 3.24
C ALA A 5 -24.72 0.23 4.48
N ASP A 6 -25.81 0.04 5.21
CA ASP A 6 -25.90 -0.98 6.24
C ASP A 6 -26.55 -2.21 5.63
N LEU A 7 -25.83 -3.35 5.65
CA LEU A 7 -26.26 -4.63 5.11
C LEU A 7 -26.58 -5.64 6.23
N GLY A 8 -26.79 -5.16 7.44
CA GLY A 8 -27.11 -5.95 8.63
C GLY A 8 -25.87 -6.55 9.29
N ALA A 9 -25.28 -7.59 8.73
CA ALA A 9 -24.07 -8.22 9.28
C ALA A 9 -22.80 -7.41 9.05
N ILE A 10 -22.80 -6.54 8.06
CA ILE A 10 -21.67 -5.68 7.67
C ILE A 10 -22.15 -4.30 7.26
N ARG A 11 -21.25 -3.33 7.38
CA ARG A 11 -21.42 -2.00 6.76
C ARG A 11 -20.49 -1.89 5.56
N LEU A 12 -21.02 -1.41 4.43
CA LEU A 12 -20.26 -1.12 3.22
C LEU A 12 -20.05 0.38 3.10
N LYS A 13 -18.81 0.79 2.92
CA LYS A 13 -18.43 2.13 2.49
C LYS A 13 -17.78 2.05 1.13
N TRP A 14 -18.29 2.79 0.15
CA TRP A 14 -17.68 2.94 -1.16
C TRP A 14 -17.24 4.37 -1.38
N GLU A 15 -16.01 4.55 -1.86
CA GLU A 15 -15.43 5.85 -2.18
C GLU A 15 -14.83 5.81 -3.57
N ARG A 16 -15.20 6.78 -4.39
CA ARG A 16 -14.60 6.98 -5.70
C ARG A 16 -13.56 8.10 -5.64
N HIS A 17 -12.33 7.75 -5.91
CA HIS A 17 -11.20 8.65 -6.10
C HIS A 17 -11.02 8.97 -7.59
N THR A 18 -9.95 9.67 -7.95
CA THR A 18 -9.64 10.01 -9.34
C THR A 18 -9.14 8.79 -10.11
N GLU A 19 -8.25 8.01 -9.47
CA GLU A 19 -7.54 6.89 -10.10
C GLU A 19 -8.14 5.52 -9.79
N PHE A 20 -8.85 5.38 -8.66
CA PHE A 20 -9.40 4.11 -8.19
C PHE A 20 -10.70 4.29 -7.40
N SER A 21 -11.34 3.18 -7.05
CA SER A 21 -12.45 3.13 -6.11
C SER A 21 -12.09 2.22 -4.93
N THR A 22 -12.51 2.61 -3.72
CA THR A 22 -12.31 1.83 -2.50
C THR A 22 -13.65 1.26 -2.02
N TYR A 23 -13.65 -0.03 -1.68
CA TYR A 23 -14.77 -0.73 -1.05
C TYR A 23 -14.32 -1.18 0.34
N THR A 24 -14.86 -0.60 1.39
CA THR A 24 -14.54 -0.97 2.77
C THR A 24 -15.73 -1.72 3.37
N LEU A 25 -15.50 -2.97 3.76
CA LEU A 25 -16.46 -3.81 4.43
C LEU A 25 -16.11 -3.85 5.92
N ILE A 26 -17.03 -3.46 6.78
CA ILE A 26 -16.83 -3.37 8.22
C ILE A 26 -17.78 -4.35 8.91
N ALA A 27 -17.22 -5.29 9.68
CA ALA A 27 -17.95 -6.19 10.52
C ALA A 27 -17.55 -5.97 11.99
N GLU A 28 -18.54 -5.97 12.87
CA GLU A 28 -18.33 -5.96 14.32
C GLU A 28 -18.60 -7.38 14.83
N ASN A 29 -17.56 -8.18 14.95
CA ASN A 29 -17.67 -9.58 15.36
C ASN A 29 -16.73 -9.85 16.53
N ASN A 30 -17.16 -10.71 17.45
CA ASN A 30 -16.25 -11.35 18.38
C ASN A 30 -15.48 -12.45 17.64
N PHE A 31 -14.15 -12.41 17.70
CA PHE A 31 -13.29 -13.41 17.11
C PHE A 31 -12.13 -13.74 18.05
N ASP A 32 -11.81 -15.03 18.13
CA ASP A 32 -10.68 -15.52 18.93
C ASP A 32 -9.37 -15.43 18.12
N ILE A 33 -9.47 -15.59 16.80
CA ILE A 33 -8.32 -15.63 15.89
C ILE A 33 -8.46 -14.50 14.87
N PRO A 34 -7.50 -13.56 14.82
CA PRO A 34 -7.46 -12.52 13.79
C PRO A 34 -7.50 -13.12 12.37
N PHE A 35 -8.14 -12.40 11.44
CA PHE A 35 -8.25 -12.71 10.01
C PHE A 35 -9.10 -13.95 9.64
N LYS A 36 -9.53 -14.77 10.60
CA LYS A 36 -10.28 -16.00 10.31
C LYS A 36 -11.70 -15.74 9.81
N ASN A 37 -12.35 -14.71 10.35
CA ASN A 37 -13.74 -14.34 10.01
C ASN A 37 -13.74 -12.94 9.39
N SER A 38 -13.36 -12.85 8.11
CA SER A 38 -13.28 -11.57 7.42
C SER A 38 -14.67 -11.03 7.05
N ALA A 39 -14.80 -9.69 7.04
CA ALA A 39 -16.03 -9.04 6.59
C ALA A 39 -16.38 -9.38 5.13
N VAL A 40 -15.39 -9.70 4.31
CA VAL A 40 -15.59 -10.08 2.90
C VAL A 40 -16.33 -11.43 2.77
N ALA A 41 -16.21 -12.32 3.74
CA ALA A 41 -16.94 -13.60 3.75
C ALA A 41 -18.48 -13.45 3.86
N ALA A 42 -18.95 -12.29 4.31
CA ALA A 42 -20.39 -11.97 4.37
C ALA A 42 -20.95 -11.49 3.03
N VAL A 43 -20.12 -11.29 2.01
CA VAL A 43 -20.51 -10.83 0.67
C VAL A 43 -20.42 -12.01 -0.31
N SER A 44 -21.38 -12.10 -1.24
CA SER A 44 -21.35 -13.16 -2.25
C SER A 44 -20.14 -12.99 -3.19
N GLY A 45 -19.52 -14.12 -3.60
CA GLY A 45 -18.45 -14.13 -4.58
C GLY A 45 -18.86 -13.52 -5.92
N ASP A 46 -20.12 -13.72 -6.32
CA ASP A 46 -20.67 -13.14 -7.56
C ASP A 46 -20.68 -11.61 -7.51
N TRP A 47 -21.00 -11.02 -6.36
CA TRP A 47 -20.95 -9.56 -6.20
C TRP A 47 -19.53 -9.05 -6.30
N LEU A 48 -18.57 -9.70 -5.65
CA LEU A 48 -17.16 -9.33 -5.72
C LEU A 48 -16.62 -9.42 -7.15
N SER A 49 -16.99 -10.48 -7.87
CA SER A 49 -16.58 -10.70 -9.26
C SER A 49 -17.22 -9.72 -10.24
N ALA A 50 -18.35 -9.13 -9.89
CA ALA A 50 -19.05 -8.13 -10.70
C ALA A 50 -18.51 -6.70 -10.48
N LEU A 51 -17.59 -6.49 -9.54
CA LEU A 51 -16.95 -5.19 -9.35
C LEU A 51 -16.12 -4.82 -10.58
N PRO A 52 -16.24 -3.59 -11.11
CA PRO A 52 -15.52 -3.19 -12.31
C PRO A 52 -14.04 -2.93 -12.02
N GLY A 53 -13.18 -3.35 -12.96
CA GLY A 53 -11.73 -3.12 -12.91
C GLY A 53 -10.95 -4.25 -12.26
N ASP A 54 -9.65 -3.99 -12.05
CA ASP A 54 -8.72 -4.92 -11.44
C ASP A 54 -8.46 -4.53 -9.98
N VAL A 55 -8.16 -5.53 -9.14
CA VAL A 55 -7.80 -5.29 -7.73
C VAL A 55 -6.38 -4.75 -7.65
N ILE A 56 -6.24 -3.52 -7.17
CA ILE A 56 -4.93 -2.90 -6.93
C ILE A 56 -4.38 -3.32 -5.57
N ALA A 57 -5.23 -3.26 -4.53
CA ALA A 57 -4.88 -3.61 -3.16
C ALA A 57 -6.08 -4.25 -2.48
N ALA A 58 -5.84 -5.28 -1.67
CA ALA A 58 -6.83 -5.90 -0.81
C ALA A 58 -6.25 -6.07 0.60
N LEU A 59 -6.94 -5.55 1.61
CA LEU A 59 -6.46 -5.50 2.98
C LEU A 59 -7.45 -6.15 3.93
N HIS A 60 -6.95 -7.01 4.83
CA HIS A 60 -7.62 -7.39 6.06
C HIS A 60 -7.05 -6.57 7.22
N ILE A 61 -7.89 -5.71 7.80
CA ILE A 61 -7.54 -4.93 9.00
C ILE A 61 -8.35 -5.48 10.15
N THR A 62 -7.66 -6.08 11.12
CA THR A 62 -8.28 -6.60 12.34
C THR A 62 -7.95 -5.69 13.50
N VAL A 63 -8.97 -5.30 14.26
CA VAL A 63 -8.83 -4.52 15.48
C VAL A 63 -9.19 -5.41 16.66
N GLN A 64 -8.26 -5.57 17.59
CA GLN A 64 -8.44 -6.39 18.78
C GLN A 64 -8.22 -5.54 20.04
N GLU A 65 -9.19 -5.59 20.95
CA GLU A 65 -8.99 -5.02 22.27
C GLU A 65 -8.05 -5.93 23.07
N SER A 66 -6.90 -5.39 23.46
CA SER A 66 -5.85 -6.12 24.17
C SER A 66 -4.91 -5.16 24.89
N THR A 67 -4.30 -5.59 25.98
CA THR A 67 -3.18 -4.85 26.56
C THR A 67 -1.95 -4.98 25.67
N ILE A 68 -1.14 -3.91 25.59
CA ILE A 68 0.13 -3.93 24.85
C ILE A 68 1.08 -4.98 25.45
N GLN A 69 0.96 -5.23 26.75
CA GLN A 69 1.78 -6.21 27.49
C GLN A 69 1.43 -7.68 27.15
N ASP A 70 0.22 -7.94 26.65
CA ASP A 70 -0.20 -9.27 26.17
C ASP A 70 0.33 -9.61 24.77
N THR A 71 1.22 -8.80 24.22
CA THR A 71 1.80 -9.01 22.91
C THR A 71 2.95 -10.04 23.00
N ASP A 72 2.58 -11.30 23.18
CA ASP A 72 3.47 -12.42 22.89
C ASP A 72 3.77 -12.36 21.38
N SER A 73 4.98 -11.90 21.07
CA SER A 73 5.40 -11.65 19.68
C SER A 73 5.33 -12.93 18.82
N ASP A 74 5.56 -14.08 19.42
CA ASP A 74 5.57 -15.35 18.69
C ASP A 74 4.14 -15.78 18.33
N LYS A 75 3.16 -15.64 19.24
CA LYS A 75 1.75 -15.88 18.92
C LYS A 75 1.21 -14.91 17.88
N VAL A 76 1.65 -13.65 17.92
CA VAL A 76 1.22 -12.68 16.91
C VAL A 76 1.76 -13.07 15.53
N ARG A 77 3.00 -13.54 15.44
CA ARG A 77 3.61 -13.99 14.17
C ARG A 77 2.87 -15.16 13.53
N GLU A 78 2.28 -16.06 14.33
CA GLU A 78 1.46 -17.16 13.80
C GLU A 78 0.28 -16.66 12.93
N PHE A 79 -0.29 -15.48 13.24
CA PHE A 79 -1.36 -14.89 12.43
C PHE A 79 -0.87 -14.37 11.06
N PHE A 80 0.42 -14.29 10.88
CA PHE A 80 1.10 -13.83 9.67
C PHE A 80 2.01 -14.93 9.07
N ASP A 81 1.60 -16.19 9.21
CA ASP A 81 2.31 -17.35 8.68
C ASP A 81 3.80 -17.41 9.09
N ASN A 82 4.11 -16.89 10.29
CA ASN A 82 5.44 -16.73 10.87
C ASN A 82 6.41 -15.79 10.10
N ASN A 83 5.88 -14.94 9.26
CA ASN A 83 6.67 -13.92 8.57
C ASN A 83 7.28 -12.90 9.55
N THR A 84 8.28 -12.15 9.07
CA THR A 84 8.85 -11.03 9.83
C THR A 84 7.83 -9.89 9.89
N LEU A 85 7.53 -9.44 11.11
CA LEU A 85 6.60 -8.34 11.34
C LEU A 85 7.30 -7.00 11.37
N VAL A 86 6.64 -6.01 10.79
CA VAL A 86 6.92 -4.59 10.90
C VAL A 86 5.76 -3.95 11.62
N GLY A 87 6.03 -3.06 12.57
CA GLY A 87 4.97 -2.43 13.34
C GLY A 87 5.49 -1.29 14.20
N GLY A 88 4.59 -0.72 14.96
CA GLY A 88 4.92 0.40 15.84
C GLY A 88 3.83 0.69 16.86
N LEU A 89 4.15 1.59 17.78
CA LEU A 89 3.23 2.09 18.79
C LEU A 89 2.43 3.28 18.25
N LEU A 90 1.22 3.44 18.74
CA LEU A 90 0.28 4.48 18.35
C LEU A 90 -0.22 5.20 19.60
N GLY A 91 -0.41 6.54 19.48
CA GLY A 91 -1.09 7.35 20.49
C GLY A 91 -0.56 7.16 21.91
N ASP A 92 0.61 7.69 22.25
CA ASP A 92 1.21 7.63 23.59
C ASP A 92 1.26 6.20 24.17
N ASN A 93 1.57 5.20 23.32
CA ASN A 93 1.64 3.79 23.70
C ASN A 93 0.28 3.16 24.11
N GLN A 94 -0.84 3.70 23.67
CA GLN A 94 -2.16 3.13 23.94
C GLN A 94 -2.53 1.98 23.00
N ALA A 95 -1.90 1.93 21.83
CA ALA A 95 -2.09 0.88 20.84
C ALA A 95 -0.79 0.52 20.14
N CYS A 96 -0.79 -0.65 19.51
CA CYS A 96 0.23 -1.04 18.54
C CYS A 96 -0.43 -1.53 17.26
N TRP A 97 0.31 -1.46 16.17
CA TRP A 97 -0.07 -2.06 14.90
C TRP A 97 1.06 -2.93 14.36
N GLY A 98 0.71 -3.90 13.54
CA GLY A 98 1.69 -4.78 12.90
C GLY A 98 1.19 -5.31 11.57
N THR A 99 2.13 -5.57 10.67
CA THR A 99 1.93 -6.19 9.35
C THR A 99 3.22 -6.89 8.92
N ASP A 100 3.13 -7.81 7.99
CA ASP A 100 4.29 -8.41 7.31
C ASP A 100 4.50 -7.84 5.90
N PHE A 101 3.61 -6.97 5.43
CA PHE A 101 3.58 -6.42 4.06
C PHE A 101 3.54 -7.49 2.95
N VAL A 102 3.06 -8.68 3.26
CA VAL A 102 2.93 -9.79 2.31
C VAL A 102 1.48 -9.92 1.88
N VAL A 103 1.25 -10.19 0.60
CA VAL A 103 -0.05 -10.62 0.10
C VAL A 103 -0.16 -12.12 0.36
N HIS A 104 -1.10 -12.52 1.23
CA HIS A 104 -1.31 -13.90 1.62
C HIS A 104 -2.05 -14.71 0.54
N SER A 105 -2.18 -16.01 0.76
CA SER A 105 -2.80 -16.95 -0.21
C SER A 105 -4.27 -16.64 -0.51
N ASP A 106 -4.93 -15.88 0.34
CA ASP A 106 -6.30 -15.37 0.16
C ASP A 106 -6.37 -14.08 -0.67
N GLY A 107 -5.21 -13.55 -1.12
CA GLY A 107 -5.09 -12.33 -1.91
C GLY A 107 -5.08 -11.04 -1.09
N PHE A 108 -5.02 -11.11 0.23
CA PHE A 108 -5.06 -9.95 1.12
C PHE A 108 -3.75 -9.72 1.85
N SER A 109 -3.36 -8.46 2.00
CA SER A 109 -2.37 -8.02 2.99
C SER A 109 -3.04 -7.93 4.37
N ARG A 110 -2.32 -8.29 5.43
CA ARG A 110 -2.86 -8.33 6.79
C ARG A 110 -2.32 -7.22 7.68
N PHE A 111 -3.22 -6.56 8.40
CA PHE A 111 -2.88 -5.54 9.40
C PHE A 111 -3.62 -5.83 10.71
N LEU A 112 -2.88 -5.92 11.80
CA LEU A 112 -3.42 -6.11 13.15
C LEU A 112 -3.21 -4.84 13.95
N ILE A 113 -4.29 -4.31 14.53
CA ILE A 113 -4.26 -3.20 15.47
C ILE A 113 -4.70 -3.74 16.82
N ARG A 114 -3.89 -3.53 17.85
CA ARG A 114 -4.19 -3.89 19.24
C ARG A 114 -4.10 -2.68 20.14
N GLY A 115 -5.04 -2.56 21.06
CA GLY A 115 -5.02 -1.48 22.04
C GLY A 115 -6.18 -1.55 23.00
N GLN A 116 -6.12 -0.77 24.07
CA GLN A 116 -7.17 -0.64 25.05
C GLN A 116 -7.84 0.73 24.95
N ASN A 117 -9.16 0.75 25.13
CA ASN A 117 -9.94 1.99 25.20
C ASN A 117 -9.72 2.94 24.01
N LEU A 118 -9.48 2.39 22.81
CA LEU A 118 -9.30 3.20 21.62
C LEU A 118 -10.61 3.89 21.25
N LEU A 119 -10.58 5.23 21.19
CA LEU A 119 -11.71 6.00 20.70
C LEU A 119 -12.00 5.64 19.25
N ALA A 120 -13.26 5.45 18.90
CA ALA A 120 -13.68 5.12 17.54
C ALA A 120 -13.14 6.11 16.48
N THR A 121 -13.05 7.40 16.84
CA THR A 121 -12.47 8.45 15.96
C THR A 121 -10.97 8.25 15.73
N THR A 122 -10.23 7.83 16.75
CA THR A 122 -8.79 7.54 16.64
C THR A 122 -8.57 6.29 15.80
N LEU A 123 -9.34 5.25 16.07
CA LEU A 123 -9.29 4.01 15.31
C LEU A 123 -9.62 4.25 13.83
N GLY A 124 -10.68 5.00 13.54
CA GLY A 124 -11.04 5.35 12.15
C GLY A 124 -9.93 6.07 11.40
N ARG A 125 -9.22 7.01 12.07
CA ARG A 125 -8.07 7.70 11.45
C ARG A 125 -6.87 6.78 11.22
N ILE A 126 -6.59 5.87 12.15
CA ILE A 126 -5.51 4.90 12.00
C ILE A 126 -5.81 3.96 10.83
N THR A 127 -7.00 3.39 10.81
CA THR A 127 -7.45 2.49 9.74
C THR A 127 -7.40 3.17 8.38
N GLN A 128 -7.88 4.41 8.26
CA GLN A 128 -7.81 5.16 7.00
C GLN A 128 -6.35 5.37 6.55
N ARG A 129 -5.45 5.74 7.46
CA ARG A 129 -4.03 5.90 7.12
C ARG A 129 -3.37 4.60 6.65
N ILE A 130 -3.73 3.46 7.24
CA ILE A 130 -3.25 2.15 6.79
C ILE A 130 -3.76 1.85 5.39
N ILE A 131 -5.05 2.08 5.12
CA ILE A 131 -5.65 1.89 3.80
C ILE A 131 -4.93 2.76 2.76
N ASP A 132 -4.77 4.05 3.04
CA ASP A 132 -4.11 4.99 2.14
C ASP A 132 -2.65 4.56 1.87
N MET A 133 -1.89 4.28 2.93
CA MET A 133 -0.49 3.85 2.82
C MET A 133 -0.35 2.60 1.95
N GLU A 134 -1.14 1.57 2.21
CA GLU A 134 -1.05 0.30 1.48
C GLU A 134 -1.52 0.45 0.03
N THR A 135 -2.59 1.21 -0.21
CA THR A 135 -3.07 1.49 -1.56
C THR A 135 -1.99 2.18 -2.39
N TYR A 136 -1.37 3.26 -1.87
CA TYR A 136 -0.32 3.96 -2.59
C TYR A 136 0.96 3.12 -2.73
N ARG A 137 1.28 2.28 -1.73
CA ARG A 137 2.38 1.31 -1.84
C ARG A 137 2.15 0.33 -3.00
N MET A 138 0.96 -0.24 -3.10
CA MET A 138 0.62 -1.17 -4.17
C MET A 138 0.58 -0.47 -5.54
N MET A 139 0.06 0.73 -5.64
CA MET A 139 0.11 1.54 -6.86
C MET A 139 1.54 1.81 -7.31
N ALA A 140 2.43 2.15 -6.38
CA ALA A 140 3.86 2.34 -6.68
C ALA A 140 4.52 1.05 -7.17
N MET A 141 4.15 -0.10 -6.60
CA MET A 141 4.63 -1.42 -7.05
C MET A 141 4.17 -1.76 -8.47
N LEU A 142 2.99 -1.34 -8.90
CA LEU A 142 2.52 -1.51 -10.29
C LEU A 142 3.38 -0.74 -11.30
N ALA A 143 3.93 0.41 -10.92
CA ALA A 143 4.81 1.21 -11.78
C ALA A 143 6.27 0.68 -11.83
N LEU A 144 6.67 -0.16 -10.88
CA LEU A 144 8.04 -0.64 -10.72
C LEU A 144 8.60 -1.35 -11.95
N PRO A 145 7.89 -2.27 -12.63
CA PRO A 145 8.39 -2.93 -13.84
C PRO A 145 8.71 -1.94 -14.96
N ASN A 146 7.87 -0.94 -15.17
CA ASN A 146 8.07 0.10 -16.18
C ASN A 146 9.29 0.97 -15.85
N ALA A 147 9.45 1.36 -14.58
CA ALA A 147 10.62 2.10 -14.12
C ALA A 147 11.92 1.29 -14.28
N GLN A 148 11.89 0.00 -13.97
CA GLN A 148 13.03 -0.89 -14.18
C GLN A 148 13.39 -1.04 -15.67
N ALA A 149 12.40 -1.15 -16.55
CA ALA A 149 12.61 -1.22 -18.01
C ALA A 149 13.19 0.08 -18.60
N ALA A 150 12.84 1.24 -18.05
CA ALA A 150 13.34 2.53 -18.49
C ALA A 150 14.78 2.83 -17.99
N ARG A 151 15.23 2.20 -16.91
CA ARG A 151 16.51 2.46 -16.25
C ARG A 151 17.73 2.38 -17.17
N PRO A 152 17.89 1.37 -18.07
CA PRO A 152 19.03 1.31 -18.98
C PRO A 152 19.07 2.48 -19.97
N GLN A 153 17.92 2.94 -20.45
CA GLN A 153 17.82 4.06 -21.38
C GLN A 153 18.23 5.37 -20.69
N VAL A 154 17.78 5.61 -19.45
CA VAL A 154 18.20 6.77 -18.66
C VAL A 154 19.70 6.76 -18.44
N ALA A 155 20.30 5.61 -18.08
CA ALA A 155 21.75 5.51 -17.89
C ALA A 155 22.55 5.79 -19.18
N GLN A 156 22.04 5.38 -20.35
CA GLN A 156 22.65 5.72 -21.64
C GLN A 156 22.58 7.24 -21.92
N MET A 157 21.43 7.86 -21.65
CA MET A 157 21.25 9.30 -21.81
C MET A 157 22.18 10.11 -20.88
N GLU A 158 22.35 9.69 -19.63
CA GLU A 158 23.28 10.29 -18.68
C GLU A 158 24.73 10.20 -19.16
N THR A 159 25.13 9.04 -19.71
CA THR A 159 26.46 8.84 -20.27
C THR A 159 26.71 9.75 -21.49
N HIS A 160 25.70 9.83 -22.37
CA HIS A 160 25.77 10.67 -23.58
C HIS A 160 25.87 12.17 -23.21
N LEU A 161 25.01 12.60 -22.28
CA LEU A 161 25.04 13.96 -21.76
C LEU A 161 26.40 14.31 -21.13
N SER A 162 26.98 13.39 -20.37
CA SER A 162 28.31 13.59 -19.77
C SER A 162 29.40 13.74 -20.82
N ALA A 163 29.36 12.95 -21.90
CA ALA A 163 30.27 13.06 -23.01
C ALA A 163 30.16 14.41 -23.75
N ILE A 164 28.92 14.86 -23.98
CA ILE A 164 28.64 16.17 -24.58
C ILE A 164 29.20 17.33 -23.71
N LEU A 165 28.93 17.26 -22.39
CA LEU A 165 29.44 18.28 -21.45
C LEU A 165 30.96 18.32 -21.38
N GLN A 166 31.63 17.15 -21.47
CA GLN A 166 33.09 17.09 -21.56
C GLN A 166 33.58 17.70 -22.87
N GLY A 167 32.96 17.36 -24.01
CA GLY A 167 33.26 17.93 -25.30
C GLY A 167 33.12 19.47 -25.35
N LEU A 168 32.07 19.99 -24.68
CA LEU A 168 31.89 21.43 -24.53
C LEU A 168 32.99 22.13 -23.74
N ALA A 169 33.55 21.45 -22.71
CA ALA A 169 34.64 22.00 -21.91
C ALA A 169 35.97 22.06 -22.66
N ASP A 170 36.14 21.21 -23.70
CA ASP A 170 37.35 21.09 -24.50
C ASP A 170 37.31 21.95 -25.79
N LEU A 171 36.24 22.77 -25.98
CA LEU A 171 36.07 23.58 -27.19
C LEU A 171 37.00 24.82 -27.23
N ASP A 172 38.00 24.76 -28.10
CA ASP A 172 38.93 25.90 -28.36
C ASP A 172 38.53 26.72 -29.61
N THR A 173 37.55 26.28 -30.42
CA THR A 173 37.19 26.95 -31.68
C THR A 173 35.69 26.92 -31.97
N VAL A 174 35.19 27.97 -32.67
CA VAL A 174 33.79 28.11 -33.14
C VAL A 174 33.33 26.95 -34.05
N GLN A 175 34.28 26.23 -34.69
CA GLN A 175 34.01 25.14 -35.57
C GLN A 175 33.62 23.85 -34.80
N SER A 176 34.29 23.63 -33.69
CA SER A 176 33.99 22.53 -32.77
C SER A 176 32.62 22.73 -32.05
N GLU A 177 32.26 23.98 -31.73
CA GLU A 177 30.95 24.32 -31.20
C GLU A 177 29.79 23.96 -32.17
N ARG A 178 29.98 24.18 -33.46
CA ARG A 178 28.98 23.85 -34.48
C ARG A 178 28.79 22.36 -34.67
N GLU A 179 29.85 21.56 -34.58
CA GLU A 179 29.78 20.09 -34.66
C GLU A 179 29.03 19.50 -33.45
N LEU A 180 29.30 20.00 -32.24
CA LEU A 180 28.63 19.61 -31.03
C LEU A 180 27.16 20.01 -30.99
N LEU A 181 26.80 21.18 -31.48
CA LEU A 181 25.39 21.63 -31.61
C LEU A 181 24.62 20.76 -32.61
N LYS A 182 25.27 20.19 -33.62
CA LYS A 182 24.65 19.31 -34.58
C LYS A 182 24.39 17.93 -33.95
N GLU A 183 25.28 17.42 -33.11
CA GLU A 183 25.17 16.17 -32.37
C GLU A 183 24.04 16.23 -31.28
N LEU A 184 23.75 17.43 -30.76
CA LEU A 184 22.67 17.69 -29.81
C LEU A 184 21.28 17.72 -30.47
N THR A 185 21.20 17.89 -31.79
CA THR A 185 19.94 18.04 -32.54
C THR A 185 19.51 16.77 -33.29
N ASP A 186 20.38 15.78 -33.40
CA ASP A 186 20.11 14.43 -33.94
C ASP A 186 19.73 13.46 -32.81
#